data_613a3be7d063f0585af109d4d37fd71e
#
_entry.id   613a3be7d063f0585af109d4d37fd71e
#
_cell.length_a   1.000
_cell.length_b   1.000
_cell.length_c   1.000
_cell.angle_alpha   90.00
_cell.angle_beta   90.00
_cell.angle_gamma   90.00
#
_symmetry.space_group_name_H-M   'P 1'
#
loop_
_entity.id
_entity.type
_entity.pdbx_description
1 polymer ?
#
loop_
_entity_poly.entity_id
_entity_poly.type
_entity_poly.pdbx_seq_one_letter_code
_entity_poly.pdbx_strand_id
1 'polypeptide(L)'
;MDREALIKDRSVARCIAEGYRLFSSQQLTTLRRTWKPLAASSLGWALTVTTALSGQWIGTALALLLALAALVVFKRAILQLVAPMPKCGRATKRVLRHLGSYLTYALLSGIIGLVVFTLLMIPAFLLLAAGHIDHTLAAEGDPEVLGMGYWVLTTATLTFCLALVFYALIWKTFGEAYLYGAMVAHDEARKRQLAQTTTWTTAAD
;
A
#
# COMPACT_ATOMS: atom_id res chain seq x y z
N MET A 1 2.76 2.28 20.13
CA MET A 1 2.75 0.82 19.86
C MET A 1 3.93 0.23 20.60
N ASP A 2 3.71 -0.68 21.54
CA ASP A 2 4.77 -1.25 22.34
C ASP A 2 5.66 -2.17 21.51
N ARG A 3 6.97 -1.95 21.59
CA ARG A 3 7.97 -2.71 20.84
C ARG A 3 7.94 -4.21 21.18
N GLU A 4 7.66 -4.55 22.44
CA GLU A 4 7.56 -5.94 22.91
C GLU A 4 6.37 -6.68 22.30
N ALA A 5 5.25 -5.98 22.08
CA ALA A 5 4.08 -6.56 21.44
C ALA A 5 4.30 -6.89 19.96
N LEU A 6 5.27 -6.23 19.30
CA LEU A 6 5.65 -6.52 17.90
C LEU A 6 6.56 -7.73 17.77
N ILE A 7 7.51 -7.91 18.72
CA ILE A 7 8.54 -8.95 18.67
C ILE A 7 7.96 -10.24 19.27
N LYS A 8 7.16 -10.95 18.49
CA LYS A 8 6.57 -12.23 18.88
C LYS A 8 6.58 -13.16 17.66
N ASP A 9 6.85 -14.43 17.89
CA ASP A 9 6.75 -15.43 16.82
C ASP A 9 5.31 -15.58 16.35
N ARG A 10 5.08 -15.39 15.04
CA ARG A 10 3.76 -15.40 14.40
C ARG A 10 3.84 -16.01 13.01
N SER A 11 2.79 -16.72 12.64
CA SER A 11 2.59 -17.12 11.23
C SER A 11 2.28 -15.89 10.35
N VAL A 12 2.56 -15.99 9.05
CA VAL A 12 2.30 -14.93 8.07
C VAL A 12 0.82 -14.50 8.07
N ALA A 13 -0.10 -15.47 8.10
CA ALA A 13 -1.54 -15.19 8.16
C ALA A 13 -1.93 -14.40 9.42
N ARG A 14 -1.32 -14.72 10.56
CA ARG A 14 -1.55 -14.00 11.81
C ARG A 14 -1.00 -12.58 11.78
N CYS A 15 0.14 -12.34 11.11
CA CYS A 15 0.66 -10.99 10.90
C CYS A 15 -0.31 -10.12 10.09
N ILE A 16 -0.95 -10.68 9.05
CA ILE A 16 -1.97 -10.01 8.26
C ILE A 16 -3.19 -9.68 9.12
N ALA A 17 -3.71 -10.66 9.86
CA ALA A 17 -4.90 -10.49 10.69
C ALA A 17 -4.68 -9.46 11.82
N GLU A 18 -3.53 -9.51 12.51
CA GLU A 18 -3.19 -8.53 13.56
C GLU A 18 -2.94 -7.14 12.98
N GLY A 19 -2.33 -7.04 11.79
CA GLY A 19 -2.18 -5.77 11.06
C GLY A 19 -3.53 -5.14 10.72
N TYR A 20 -4.47 -5.92 10.23
CA TYR A 20 -5.84 -5.47 9.96
C TYR A 20 -6.57 -5.06 11.25
N ARG A 21 -6.47 -5.87 12.31
CA ARG A 21 -7.07 -5.56 13.61
C ARG A 21 -6.56 -4.25 14.21
N LEU A 22 -5.24 -4.01 14.10
CA LEU A 22 -4.65 -2.76 14.58
C LEU A 22 -5.11 -1.58 13.73
N PHE A 23 -5.12 -1.72 12.40
CA PHE A 23 -5.64 -0.72 11.49
C PHE A 23 -7.10 -0.39 11.82
N SER A 24 -7.95 -1.41 11.99
CA SER A 24 -9.36 -1.27 12.32
C SER A 24 -9.59 -0.54 13.66
N SER A 25 -8.75 -0.81 14.67
CA SER A 25 -8.86 -0.15 15.98
C SER A 25 -8.39 1.32 15.97
N GLN A 26 -7.58 1.73 14.98
CA GLN A 26 -6.98 3.06 14.90
C GLN A 26 -7.42 3.86 13.65
N GLN A 27 -8.54 3.50 13.02
CA GLN A 27 -9.00 4.09 11.77
C GLN A 27 -9.05 5.62 11.80
N LEU A 28 -9.70 6.20 12.81
CA LEU A 28 -9.85 7.67 12.93
C LEU A 28 -8.52 8.39 13.12
N THR A 29 -7.63 7.83 13.94
CA THR A 29 -6.30 8.41 14.17
C THR A 29 -5.46 8.34 12.89
N THR A 30 -5.51 7.21 12.20
CA THR A 30 -4.83 6.98 10.92
C THR A 30 -5.34 7.96 9.87
N LEU A 31 -6.66 8.07 9.73
CA LEU A 31 -7.29 8.99 8.78
C LEU A 31 -6.90 10.45 9.08
N ARG A 32 -7.00 10.90 10.33
CA ARG A 32 -6.61 12.27 10.73
C ARG A 32 -5.19 12.64 10.35
N ARG A 33 -4.25 11.70 10.44
CA ARG A 33 -2.84 11.94 10.12
C ARG A 33 -2.52 11.82 8.64
N THR A 34 -3.25 11.00 7.91
CA THR A 34 -2.93 10.68 6.50
C THR A 34 -3.85 11.34 5.48
N TRP A 35 -4.95 11.98 5.86
CA TRP A 35 -5.96 12.48 4.92
C TRP A 35 -5.40 13.49 3.90
N LYS A 36 -4.53 14.42 4.33
CA LYS A 36 -3.94 15.43 3.43
C LYS A 36 -3.06 14.79 2.35
N PRO A 37 -2.02 13.98 2.69
CA PRO A 37 -1.22 13.32 1.67
C PRO A 37 -2.00 12.25 0.90
N LEU A 38 -3.02 11.64 1.50
CA LEU A 38 -3.93 10.72 0.85
C LEU A 38 -4.71 11.43 -0.27
N ALA A 39 -5.37 12.55 0.05
CA ALA A 39 -6.13 13.34 -0.90
C ALA A 39 -5.23 13.90 -2.03
N ALA A 40 -4.05 14.42 -1.70
CA ALA A 40 -3.10 14.91 -2.69
C ALA A 40 -2.60 13.80 -3.63
N SER A 41 -2.32 12.61 -3.09
CA SER A 41 -1.87 11.47 -3.88
C SER A 41 -2.97 10.93 -4.80
N SER A 42 -4.20 10.76 -4.29
CA SER A 42 -5.34 10.28 -5.09
C SER A 42 -5.73 11.26 -6.20
N LEU A 43 -5.76 12.57 -5.89
CA LEU A 43 -6.02 13.60 -6.88
C LEU A 43 -4.92 13.65 -7.96
N GLY A 44 -3.65 13.58 -7.56
CA GLY A 44 -2.53 13.55 -8.50
C GLY A 44 -2.61 12.37 -9.49
N TRP A 45 -2.90 11.18 -8.99
CA TRP A 45 -3.09 10.00 -9.85
C TRP A 45 -4.35 10.10 -10.73
N ALA A 46 -5.46 10.62 -10.20
CA ALA A 46 -6.67 10.84 -10.98
C ALA A 46 -6.43 11.82 -12.14
N LEU A 47 -5.77 12.95 -11.86
CA LEU A 47 -5.38 13.91 -12.88
C LEU A 47 -4.41 13.31 -13.92
N THR A 48 -3.47 12.48 -13.49
CA THR A 48 -2.56 11.80 -14.41
C THR A 48 -3.32 10.94 -15.40
N VAL A 49 -4.30 10.15 -14.93
CA VAL A 49 -5.11 9.28 -15.79
C VAL A 49 -5.99 10.11 -16.74
N THR A 50 -6.70 11.12 -16.24
CA THR A 50 -7.63 11.92 -17.06
C THR A 50 -6.91 12.77 -18.08
N THR A 51 -5.76 13.39 -17.74
CA THR A 51 -4.95 14.16 -18.71
C THR A 51 -4.27 13.27 -19.73
N ALA A 52 -3.90 12.03 -19.37
CA ALA A 52 -3.37 11.06 -20.32
C ALA A 52 -4.43 10.66 -21.36
N LEU A 53 -5.64 10.42 -20.92
CA LEU A 53 -6.78 10.07 -21.81
C LEU A 53 -7.21 11.24 -22.71
N SER A 54 -7.08 12.49 -22.23
CA SER A 54 -7.36 13.68 -23.04
C SER A 54 -6.21 14.07 -24.00
N GLY A 55 -5.15 13.29 -24.09
CA GLY A 55 -4.02 13.52 -24.99
C GLY A 55 -3.10 14.68 -24.60
N GLN A 56 -3.23 15.24 -23.40
CA GLN A 56 -2.45 16.38 -22.89
C GLN A 56 -1.13 15.94 -22.28
N TRP A 57 -0.13 15.59 -23.08
CA TRP A 57 1.15 15.01 -22.65
C TRP A 57 1.89 15.85 -21.58
N ILE A 58 1.92 17.18 -21.73
CA ILE A 58 2.57 18.09 -20.77
C ILE A 58 1.84 18.07 -19.43
N GLY A 59 0.50 18.15 -19.47
CA GLY A 59 -0.35 18.04 -18.28
C GLY A 59 -0.15 16.70 -17.57
N THR A 60 -0.10 15.61 -18.31
CA THR A 60 0.14 14.25 -17.80
C THR A 60 1.49 14.14 -17.11
N ALA A 61 2.58 14.64 -17.71
CA ALA A 61 3.90 14.60 -17.11
C ALA A 61 3.95 15.39 -15.78
N LEU A 62 3.34 16.57 -15.74
CA LEU A 62 3.28 17.42 -14.55
C LEU A 62 2.45 16.76 -13.44
N ALA A 63 1.27 16.22 -13.79
CA ALA A 63 0.39 15.50 -12.85
C ALA A 63 1.09 14.25 -12.29
N LEU A 64 1.83 13.51 -13.11
CA LEU A 64 2.60 12.35 -12.69
C LEU A 64 3.69 12.71 -11.66
N LEU A 65 4.45 13.78 -11.92
CA LEU A 65 5.47 14.26 -10.98
C LEU A 65 4.85 14.65 -9.63
N LEU A 66 3.73 15.36 -9.65
CA LEU A 66 3.00 15.71 -8.43
C LEU A 66 2.46 14.48 -7.71
N ALA A 67 1.91 13.50 -8.45
CA ALA A 67 1.42 12.24 -7.88
C ALA A 67 2.54 11.46 -7.20
N LEU A 68 3.70 11.35 -7.82
CA LEU A 68 4.88 10.66 -7.27
C LEU A 68 5.40 11.40 -6.01
N ALA A 69 5.50 12.72 -6.04
CA ALA A 69 5.89 13.50 -4.86
C ALA A 69 4.90 13.31 -3.70
N ALA A 70 3.59 13.39 -3.98
CA ALA A 70 2.54 13.16 -2.99
C ALA A 70 2.58 11.73 -2.42
N LEU A 71 2.86 10.72 -3.25
CA LEU A 71 3.01 9.33 -2.83
C LEU A 71 4.20 9.15 -1.87
N VAL A 72 5.31 9.83 -2.10
CA VAL A 72 6.47 9.79 -1.18
C VAL A 72 6.10 10.40 0.17
N VAL A 73 5.40 11.54 0.17
CA VAL A 73 4.92 12.18 1.41
C VAL A 73 3.92 11.28 2.13
N PHE A 74 2.98 10.66 1.41
CA PHE A 74 2.02 9.71 1.93
C PHE A 74 2.70 8.51 2.59
N LYS A 75 3.67 7.90 1.90
CA LYS A 75 4.44 6.77 2.43
C LYS A 75 5.22 7.15 3.70
N ARG A 76 5.81 8.34 3.75
CA ARG A 76 6.47 8.86 4.97
C ARG A 76 5.49 9.05 6.12
N ALA A 77 4.31 9.60 5.85
CA ALA A 77 3.27 9.79 6.86
C ALA A 77 2.80 8.46 7.47
N ILE A 78 2.64 7.42 6.65
CA ILE A 78 2.29 6.08 7.13
C ILE A 78 3.43 5.47 7.97
N LEU A 79 4.68 5.58 7.51
CA LEU A 79 5.83 5.05 8.24
C LEU A 79 6.02 5.69 9.62
N GLN A 80 5.59 6.94 9.80
CA GLN A 80 5.58 7.63 11.10
C GLN A 80 4.49 7.09 12.06
N LEU A 81 3.44 6.49 11.53
CA LEU A 81 2.37 5.86 12.33
C LEU A 81 2.78 4.47 12.86
N VAL A 82 3.56 3.78 12.07
CA VAL A 82 4.08 2.45 12.41
C VAL A 82 5.38 2.67 13.17
N ALA A 83 5.51 2.16 14.39
CA ALA A 83 6.63 2.31 15.30
C ALA A 83 8.03 2.28 14.62
N PRO A 84 9.08 2.81 15.28
CA PRO A 84 10.38 3.03 14.66
C PRO A 84 10.93 1.76 14.03
N MET A 85 10.79 1.67 12.72
CA MET A 85 11.41 0.59 11.95
C MET A 85 12.93 0.75 12.01
N PRO A 86 13.68 -0.35 12.11
CA PRO A 86 15.13 -0.31 12.11
C PRO A 86 15.64 0.27 10.79
N LYS A 87 16.83 0.87 10.85
CA LYS A 87 17.53 1.45 9.69
C LYS A 87 17.52 0.49 8.49
N CYS A 88 17.22 1.02 7.32
CA CYS A 88 16.93 0.31 6.06
C CYS A 88 17.91 -0.86 5.73
N GLY A 89 19.21 -0.68 5.88
CA GLY A 89 20.21 -1.72 5.55
C GLY A 89 20.15 -3.00 6.40
N ARG A 90 19.71 -2.91 7.66
CA ARG A 90 19.50 -4.09 8.52
C ARG A 90 18.20 -4.80 8.19
N ALA A 91 17.19 -4.04 7.78
CA ALA A 91 15.91 -4.59 7.33
C ALA A 91 16.08 -5.42 6.05
N THR A 92 16.79 -4.90 5.05
CA THR A 92 17.04 -5.60 3.78
C THR A 92 17.75 -6.93 3.97
N LYS A 93 18.84 -6.96 4.79
CA LYS A 93 19.57 -8.21 5.06
C LYS A 93 18.72 -9.26 5.78
N ARG A 94 17.79 -8.82 6.65
CA ARG A 94 16.87 -9.71 7.36
C ARG A 94 15.77 -10.24 6.45
N VAL A 95 15.21 -9.39 5.59
CA VAL A 95 14.23 -9.79 4.57
C VAL A 95 14.82 -10.83 3.62
N LEU A 96 16.06 -10.65 3.17
CA LEU A 96 16.76 -11.66 2.34
C LEU A 96 16.93 -13.00 3.05
N ARG A 97 17.18 -13.00 4.36
CA ARG A 97 17.30 -14.24 5.14
C ARG A 97 15.96 -14.98 5.30
N HIS A 98 14.85 -14.23 5.38
CA HIS A 98 13.50 -14.76 5.55
C HIS A 98 12.65 -14.56 4.28
N LEU A 99 13.28 -14.71 3.10
CA LEU A 99 12.67 -14.43 1.80
C LEU A 99 11.36 -15.19 1.59
N GLY A 100 11.30 -16.46 2.01
CA GLY A 100 10.08 -17.28 1.89
C GLY A 100 8.89 -16.68 2.63
N SER A 101 9.07 -16.31 3.90
CA SER A 101 7.99 -15.68 4.70
C SER A 101 7.57 -14.33 4.13
N TYR A 102 8.52 -13.54 3.64
CA TYR A 102 8.23 -12.25 3.01
C TYR A 102 7.47 -12.43 1.69
N LEU A 103 7.88 -13.38 0.85
CA LEU A 103 7.22 -13.67 -0.42
C LEU A 103 5.80 -14.18 -0.20
N THR A 104 5.59 -15.08 0.76
CA THR A 104 4.25 -15.56 1.13
C THR A 104 3.35 -14.40 1.61
N TYR A 105 3.90 -13.49 2.43
CA TYR A 105 3.18 -12.30 2.86
C TYR A 105 2.84 -11.39 1.67
N ALA A 106 3.81 -11.13 0.79
CA ALA A 106 3.63 -10.26 -0.38
C ALA A 106 2.56 -10.82 -1.32
N LEU A 107 2.59 -12.13 -1.59
CA LEU A 107 1.58 -12.81 -2.41
C LEU A 107 0.19 -12.72 -1.79
N LEU A 108 0.05 -13.12 -0.53
CA LEU A 108 -1.25 -13.14 0.14
C LEU A 108 -1.84 -11.73 0.30
N SER A 109 -1.01 -10.77 0.75
CA SER A 109 -1.45 -9.37 0.86
C SER A 109 -1.69 -8.73 -0.51
N GLY A 110 -0.97 -9.17 -1.55
CA GLY A 110 -1.16 -8.75 -2.93
C GLY A 110 -2.49 -9.21 -3.50
N ILE A 111 -2.87 -10.48 -3.29
CA ILE A 111 -4.18 -11.02 -3.72
C ILE A 111 -5.32 -10.25 -3.04
N ILE A 112 -5.25 -10.08 -1.72
CA ILE A 112 -6.27 -9.30 -0.97
C ILE A 112 -6.33 -7.87 -1.51
N GLY A 113 -5.17 -7.23 -1.72
CA GLY A 113 -5.08 -5.87 -2.25
C GLY A 113 -5.66 -5.76 -3.66
N LEU A 114 -5.44 -6.77 -4.53
CA LEU A 114 -6.00 -6.82 -5.87
C LEU A 114 -7.54 -6.91 -5.85
N VAL A 115 -8.10 -7.77 -5.00
CA VAL A 115 -9.55 -7.90 -4.84
C VAL A 115 -10.16 -6.57 -4.36
N VAL A 116 -9.57 -5.95 -3.33
CA VAL A 116 -10.02 -4.66 -2.81
C VAL A 116 -9.92 -3.57 -3.89
N PHE A 117 -8.79 -3.51 -4.61
CA PHE A 117 -8.59 -2.58 -5.71
C PHE A 117 -9.68 -2.74 -6.78
N THR A 118 -9.88 -3.96 -7.26
CA THR A 118 -10.88 -4.24 -8.33
C THR A 118 -12.27 -3.80 -7.88
N LEU A 119 -12.71 -4.19 -6.68
CA LEU A 119 -14.03 -3.85 -6.17
C LEU A 119 -14.24 -2.33 -6.01
N LEU A 120 -13.25 -1.63 -5.45
CA LEU A 120 -13.36 -0.18 -5.22
C LEU A 120 -13.22 0.64 -6.50
N MET A 121 -12.57 0.11 -7.54
CA MET A 121 -12.35 0.81 -8.80
C MET A 121 -13.47 0.58 -9.84
N ILE A 122 -14.45 -0.30 -9.59
CA ILE A 122 -15.57 -0.57 -10.52
C ILE A 122 -16.22 0.72 -11.02
N PRO A 123 -16.65 1.69 -10.17
CA PRO A 123 -17.31 2.89 -10.65
C PRO A 123 -16.43 3.74 -11.57
N ALA A 124 -15.13 3.82 -11.24
CA ALA A 124 -14.18 4.55 -12.07
C ALA A 124 -13.95 3.87 -13.42
N PHE A 125 -13.82 2.53 -13.45
CA PHE A 125 -13.67 1.78 -14.69
C PHE A 125 -14.88 1.89 -15.61
N LEU A 126 -16.10 1.91 -15.06
CA LEU A 126 -17.32 2.11 -15.88
C LEU A 126 -17.33 3.49 -16.53
N LEU A 127 -16.95 4.54 -15.80
CA LEU A 127 -16.84 5.87 -16.39
C LEU A 127 -15.73 5.94 -17.46
N LEU A 128 -14.55 5.39 -17.17
CA LEU A 128 -13.45 5.38 -18.13
C LEU A 128 -13.82 4.62 -19.41
N ALA A 129 -14.53 3.50 -19.28
CA ALA A 129 -15.01 2.73 -20.43
C ALA A 129 -16.03 3.53 -21.26
N ALA A 130 -16.96 4.25 -20.60
CA ALA A 130 -17.91 5.12 -21.31
C ALA A 130 -17.21 6.23 -22.09
N GLY A 131 -16.18 6.88 -21.49
CA GLY A 131 -15.37 7.89 -22.19
C GLY A 131 -14.57 7.33 -23.37
N HIS A 132 -14.04 6.11 -23.20
CA HIS A 132 -13.32 5.47 -24.32
C HIS A 132 -14.27 5.15 -25.50
N ILE A 133 -15.47 4.68 -25.22
CA ILE A 133 -16.48 4.41 -26.25
C ILE A 133 -16.87 5.70 -26.98
N ASP A 134 -17.14 6.80 -26.26
CA ASP A 134 -17.47 8.09 -26.85
C ASP A 134 -16.36 8.60 -27.79
N HIS A 135 -15.09 8.50 -27.37
CA HIS A 135 -13.96 8.85 -28.20
C HIS A 135 -13.81 7.98 -29.45
N THR A 136 -14.10 6.69 -29.37
CA THR A 136 -14.03 5.81 -30.55
C THR A 136 -15.13 6.12 -31.53
N LEU A 137 -16.36 6.38 -31.08
CA LEU A 137 -17.48 6.79 -31.93
C LEU A 137 -17.23 8.16 -32.58
N ALA A 138 -16.67 9.11 -31.85
CA ALA A 138 -16.29 10.41 -32.39
C ALA A 138 -15.23 10.29 -33.50
N ALA A 139 -14.28 9.35 -33.38
CA ALA A 139 -13.30 9.07 -34.42
C ALA A 139 -13.93 8.45 -35.69
N GLU A 140 -15.08 7.78 -35.56
CA GLU A 140 -15.86 7.23 -36.69
C GLU A 140 -16.83 8.25 -37.31
N GLY A 141 -16.90 9.48 -36.78
CA GLY A 141 -17.67 10.59 -37.32
C GLY A 141 -18.96 10.90 -36.57
N ASP A 142 -19.24 10.23 -35.48
CA ASP A 142 -20.36 10.58 -34.60
C ASP A 142 -20.02 11.83 -33.74
N PRO A 143 -21.01 12.68 -33.41
CA PRO A 143 -20.73 13.84 -32.55
C PRO A 143 -20.34 13.42 -31.14
N GLU A 144 -19.28 14.04 -30.59
CA GLU A 144 -18.94 13.86 -29.16
C GLU A 144 -20.13 14.25 -28.27
N VAL A 145 -20.60 13.30 -27.47
CA VAL A 145 -21.74 13.48 -26.54
C VAL A 145 -21.27 13.88 -25.14
N LEU A 146 -20.05 13.43 -24.75
CA LEU A 146 -19.53 13.63 -23.42
C LEU A 146 -18.76 14.96 -23.28
N GLY A 147 -19.41 15.95 -22.70
CA GLY A 147 -18.85 17.28 -22.49
C GLY A 147 -17.93 17.37 -21.27
N MET A 148 -17.45 18.59 -20.96
CA MET A 148 -16.51 18.88 -19.87
C MET A 148 -17.01 18.39 -18.50
N GLY A 149 -18.33 18.41 -18.25
CA GLY A 149 -18.93 17.92 -17.01
C GLY A 149 -18.64 16.44 -16.75
N TYR A 150 -18.57 15.63 -17.79
CA TYR A 150 -18.20 14.23 -17.72
C TYR A 150 -16.77 14.04 -17.22
N TRP A 151 -15.79 14.77 -17.74
CA TRP A 151 -14.40 14.69 -17.32
C TRP A 151 -14.20 15.12 -15.86
N VAL A 152 -14.94 16.12 -15.41
CA VAL A 152 -14.95 16.55 -14.00
C VAL A 152 -15.51 15.42 -13.10
N LEU A 153 -16.63 14.82 -13.49
CA LEU A 153 -17.23 13.71 -12.75
C LEU A 153 -16.30 12.50 -12.71
N THR A 154 -15.70 12.15 -13.82
CA THR A 154 -14.73 11.03 -13.93
C THR A 154 -13.51 11.26 -13.03
N THR A 155 -12.93 12.47 -13.05
CA THR A 155 -11.81 12.83 -12.19
C THR A 155 -12.19 12.77 -10.71
N ALA A 156 -13.35 13.28 -10.35
CA ALA A 156 -13.85 13.25 -8.97
C ALA A 156 -14.09 11.81 -8.48
N THR A 157 -14.74 10.97 -9.29
CA THR A 157 -14.99 9.57 -8.98
C THR A 157 -13.70 8.79 -8.87
N LEU A 158 -12.77 8.98 -9.79
CA LEU A 158 -11.46 8.34 -9.78
C LEU A 158 -10.65 8.75 -8.54
N THR A 159 -10.68 10.05 -8.18
CA THR A 159 -10.03 10.56 -6.97
C THR A 159 -10.58 9.89 -5.72
N PHE A 160 -11.90 9.77 -5.62
CA PHE A 160 -12.56 9.13 -4.49
C PHE A 160 -12.25 7.64 -4.41
N CYS A 161 -12.34 6.91 -5.52
CA CYS A 161 -12.00 5.48 -5.58
C CYS A 161 -10.54 5.22 -5.20
N LEU A 162 -9.61 6.00 -5.73
CA LEU A 162 -8.18 5.91 -5.38
C LEU A 162 -7.91 6.26 -3.93
N ALA A 163 -8.62 7.24 -3.36
CA ALA A 163 -8.50 7.56 -1.95
C ALA A 163 -8.92 6.38 -1.06
N LEU A 164 -10.02 5.71 -1.40
CA LEU A 164 -10.46 4.50 -0.70
C LEU A 164 -9.46 3.35 -0.84
N VAL A 165 -8.91 3.13 -2.05
CA VAL A 165 -7.89 2.10 -2.29
C VAL A 165 -6.63 2.38 -1.48
N PHE A 166 -6.08 3.59 -1.52
CA PHE A 166 -4.89 3.94 -0.75
C PHE A 166 -5.14 3.83 0.75
N TYR A 167 -6.31 4.25 1.22
CA TYR A 167 -6.69 4.11 2.61
C TYR A 167 -6.80 2.64 3.02
N ALA A 168 -7.47 1.82 2.22
CA ALA A 168 -7.58 0.39 2.47
C ALA A 168 -6.22 -0.31 2.50
N LEU A 169 -5.26 0.11 1.66
CA LEU A 169 -3.93 -0.48 1.61
C LEU A 169 -3.00 -0.08 2.78
N ILE A 170 -3.39 0.89 3.62
CA ILE A 170 -2.59 1.25 4.81
C ILE A 170 -2.43 0.04 5.75
N TRP A 171 -3.44 -0.83 5.87
CA TRP A 171 -3.37 -2.04 6.70
C TRP A 171 -2.17 -2.92 6.34
N LYS A 172 -1.78 -2.95 5.06
CA LYS A 172 -0.62 -3.71 4.59
C LYS A 172 0.66 -3.27 5.29
N THR A 173 0.85 -1.97 5.51
CA THR A 173 2.03 -1.44 6.20
C THR A 173 2.06 -1.85 7.68
N PHE A 174 0.90 -1.93 8.34
CA PHE A 174 0.82 -2.46 9.69
C PHE A 174 1.15 -3.97 9.73
N GLY A 175 0.65 -4.74 8.78
CA GLY A 175 0.99 -6.16 8.63
C GLY A 175 2.49 -6.40 8.38
N GLU A 176 3.13 -5.56 7.55
CA GLU A 176 4.58 -5.59 7.31
C GLU A 176 5.38 -5.35 8.61
N ALA A 177 4.91 -4.47 9.48
CA ALA A 177 5.55 -4.22 10.77
C ALA A 177 5.48 -5.45 11.68
N TYR A 178 4.34 -6.14 11.73
CA TYR A 178 4.20 -7.40 12.49
C TYR A 178 5.05 -8.52 11.90
N LEU A 179 5.10 -8.63 10.57
CA LEU A 179 5.97 -9.61 9.90
C LEU A 179 7.45 -9.37 10.23
N TYR A 180 7.88 -8.11 10.21
CA TYR A 180 9.24 -7.75 10.59
C TYR A 180 9.52 -8.10 12.07
N GLY A 181 8.59 -7.84 12.97
CA GLY A 181 8.68 -8.23 14.38
C GLY A 181 8.79 -9.75 14.57
N ALA A 182 8.02 -10.53 13.81
CA ALA A 182 8.11 -11.99 13.82
C ALA A 182 9.48 -12.51 13.33
N MET A 183 10.04 -11.91 12.27
CA MET A 183 11.40 -12.24 11.80
C MET A 183 12.47 -11.94 12.85
N VAL A 184 12.32 -10.83 13.62
CA VAL A 184 13.23 -10.51 14.73
C VAL A 184 13.14 -11.57 15.82
N ALA A 185 11.92 -11.94 16.23
CA ALA A 185 11.70 -12.96 17.25
C ALA A 185 12.31 -14.32 16.88
N HIS A 186 12.15 -14.72 15.61
CA HIS A 186 12.73 -15.97 15.09
C HIS A 186 14.27 -15.95 15.09
N ASP A 187 14.88 -14.83 14.67
CA ASP A 187 16.34 -14.66 14.71
C ASP A 187 16.87 -14.73 16.16
N GLU A 188 16.15 -14.15 17.12
CA GLU A 188 16.54 -14.18 18.54
C GLU A 188 16.39 -15.57 19.16
N ALA A 189 15.30 -16.28 18.84
CA ALA A 189 15.10 -17.66 19.27
C ALA A 189 16.21 -18.58 18.77
N ARG A 190 16.58 -18.46 17.49
CA ARG A 190 17.70 -19.22 16.91
C ARG A 190 19.03 -18.94 17.59
N LYS A 191 19.32 -17.69 17.93
CA LYS A 191 20.55 -17.34 18.66
C LYS A 191 20.59 -17.97 20.05
N ARG A 192 19.44 -17.98 20.78
CA ARG A 192 19.35 -18.62 22.10
C ARG A 192 19.59 -20.14 22.02
N GLN A 193 19.02 -20.81 21.01
CA GLN A 193 19.26 -22.23 20.76
C GLN A 193 20.75 -22.55 20.52
N LEU A 194 21.41 -21.76 19.65
CA LEU A 194 22.83 -21.93 19.36
C LEU A 194 23.69 -21.70 20.61
N ALA A 195 23.40 -20.70 21.43
CA ALA A 195 24.11 -20.44 22.68
C ALA A 195 23.96 -21.61 23.68
N GLN A 196 22.78 -22.21 23.80
CA GLN A 196 22.52 -23.36 24.64
C GLN A 196 23.31 -24.59 24.15
N THR A 197 23.35 -24.85 22.84
CA THR A 197 24.07 -25.98 22.28
C THR A 197 25.58 -25.86 22.55
N THR A 198 26.15 -24.66 22.48
CA THR A 198 27.57 -24.41 22.73
C THR A 198 27.93 -24.65 24.21
N THR A 199 27.04 -24.33 25.13
CA THR A 199 27.28 -24.58 26.57
C THR A 199 27.25 -26.06 26.93
N TRP A 200 26.47 -26.90 26.23
CA TRP A 200 26.45 -28.34 26.43
C TRP A 200 27.71 -29.05 25.91
N THR A 201 28.26 -28.59 24.81
CA THR A 201 29.49 -29.17 24.25
C THR A 201 30.72 -28.84 25.12
N THR A 202 30.82 -27.66 25.71
CA THR A 202 31.91 -27.28 26.62
C THR A 202 31.80 -27.88 28.04
N ALA A 203 30.65 -28.43 28.42
CA ALA A 203 30.46 -29.11 29.71
C ALA A 203 30.67 -30.63 29.62
N ALA A 204 30.82 -31.16 28.40
CA ALA A 204 31.04 -32.61 28.14
C ALA A 204 32.53 -32.96 27.89
N ASP A 205 33.38 -31.96 27.75
CA ASP A 205 34.84 -32.09 27.68
C ASP A 205 35.46 -31.78 29.07
#